data_8a13aad1a9d8ba06f92f095e5da47f12
#
_entry.id   8a13aad1a9d8ba06f92f095e5da47f12
#
_cell.length_a   1.000
_cell.length_b   1.000
_cell.length_c   1.000
_cell.angle_alpha   90.00
_cell.angle_beta   90.00
_cell.angle_gamma   90.00
#
_symmetry.space_group_name_H-M   'P 1'
#
loop_
_entity.id
_entity.type
_entity.pdbx_description
1 polymer ?
#
loop_
_entity_poly.entity_id
_entity_poly.type
_entity_poly.pdbx_seq_one_letter_code
_entity_poly.pdbx_strand_id
1 'polypeptide(L)'
;MALLTPPRTREERGARPATLQLEEPRYRAGRARPAWVSIPLRFLVPALIVAAWWIGSATGAIPEEILAGPPKVWSAFTELYQTGQLVDFSVASFKRAAVGVFFGVLIGLALGVLSGLSSLGEELIDSTMQINRAIPFLALVPLFIAWFGIDETFKVLLIAVATVGPMYAYTYLGVRNVDRKMVEAAQSFGLRGWRLVLGAILPAALPGVLMALRICLSISITGLIAAEQVGTREGIGYLVTLAQEYNRTDYMVLCVVLYAVLGLIFDGVVRIIEKFAMPWRGQVAVR
;
A
#
# COMPACT_ATOMS: atom_id res chain seq x y z
N MET A 1 45.98 47.83 -21.94
CA MET A 1 46.98 46.77 -21.70
C MET A 1 46.33 45.46 -22.10
N ALA A 2 46.51 45.09 -23.38
CA ALA A 2 45.87 43.89 -23.96
C ALA A 2 46.76 42.69 -23.68
N LEU A 3 46.27 41.73 -22.93
CA LEU A 3 46.91 40.44 -22.69
C LEU A 3 46.77 39.58 -23.95
N LEU A 4 47.91 39.44 -24.67
CA LEU A 4 48.06 38.51 -25.80
C LEU A 4 48.03 37.06 -25.26
N THR A 5 46.96 36.34 -25.57
CA THR A 5 46.94 34.88 -25.41
C THR A 5 47.84 34.21 -26.43
N PRO A 6 48.76 33.29 -26.05
CA PRO A 6 49.64 32.63 -26.99
C PRO A 6 48.81 31.69 -27.93
N PRO A 7 49.29 31.51 -29.18
CA PRO A 7 48.58 30.66 -30.16
C PRO A 7 48.67 29.18 -29.71
N ARG A 8 47.56 28.50 -29.68
CA ARG A 8 47.46 27.05 -29.38
C ARG A 8 48.23 26.26 -30.44
N THR A 9 49.11 25.40 -30.00
CA THR A 9 49.92 24.54 -30.87
C THR A 9 49.04 23.51 -31.60
N ARG A 10 49.50 23.07 -32.76
CA ARG A 10 48.77 22.20 -33.70
C ARG A 10 48.45 20.82 -33.12
N GLU A 11 49.11 20.40 -32.04
CA GLU A 11 48.87 19.15 -31.34
C GLU A 11 47.59 19.17 -30.49
N GLU A 12 47.13 20.32 -29.99
CA GLU A 12 45.90 20.43 -29.22
C GLU A 12 44.62 20.30 -30.03
N ARG A 13 44.69 20.31 -31.37
CA ARG A 13 43.53 20.18 -32.26
C ARG A 13 43.08 18.75 -32.55
N GLY A 14 43.82 17.74 -32.06
CA GLY A 14 43.56 16.33 -32.35
C GLY A 14 43.00 15.51 -31.17
N ALA A 15 43.02 16.06 -29.96
CA ALA A 15 42.45 15.36 -28.82
C ALA A 15 40.93 15.47 -28.86
N ARG A 16 40.24 14.49 -29.45
CA ARG A 16 38.82 14.27 -29.20
C ARG A 16 38.66 14.14 -27.68
N PRO A 17 37.71 14.88 -27.08
CA PRO A 17 37.44 14.68 -25.66
C PRO A 17 37.19 13.18 -25.47
N ALA A 18 37.92 12.54 -24.58
CA ALA A 18 37.67 11.18 -24.17
C ALA A 18 36.19 11.18 -23.67
N THR A 19 35.29 10.74 -24.52
CA THR A 19 33.95 10.42 -24.09
C THR A 19 34.13 9.34 -23.06
N LEU A 20 33.99 9.70 -21.79
CA LEU A 20 33.78 8.75 -20.71
C LEU A 20 32.58 7.88 -21.17
N GLN A 21 32.91 6.77 -21.82
CA GLN A 21 31.96 5.68 -21.99
C GLN A 21 31.69 5.18 -20.56
N LEU A 22 30.68 5.78 -19.94
CA LEU A 22 30.07 5.16 -18.79
C LEU A 22 29.61 3.78 -19.31
N GLU A 23 30.40 2.74 -19.02
CA GLU A 23 29.93 1.36 -19.21
C GLU A 23 28.61 1.26 -18.46
N GLU A 24 27.51 1.27 -19.20
CA GLU A 24 26.21 0.96 -18.60
C GLU A 24 26.39 -0.38 -17.87
N PRO A 25 26.07 -0.43 -16.58
CA PRO A 25 26.16 -1.67 -15.84
C PRO A 25 25.34 -2.70 -16.61
N ARG A 26 26.02 -3.66 -17.24
CA ARG A 26 25.40 -4.78 -17.94
C ARG A 26 24.64 -5.57 -16.88
N TYR A 27 23.37 -5.19 -16.66
CA TYR A 27 22.46 -5.97 -15.86
C TYR A 27 22.34 -7.33 -16.58
N ARG A 28 23.07 -8.32 -16.09
CA ARG A 28 22.88 -9.71 -16.52
C ARG A 28 21.46 -10.08 -16.12
N ALA A 29 20.51 -9.95 -17.04
CA ALA A 29 19.21 -10.54 -16.88
C ALA A 29 19.42 -12.02 -16.60
N GLY A 30 19.25 -12.40 -15.31
CA GLY A 30 19.38 -13.78 -14.90
C GLY A 30 18.44 -14.61 -15.78
N ARG A 31 18.92 -15.72 -16.35
CA ARG A 31 18.07 -16.63 -17.14
C ARG A 31 16.77 -16.86 -16.37
N ALA A 32 15.65 -16.47 -16.95
CA ALA A 32 14.34 -16.71 -16.37
C ALA A 32 14.20 -18.21 -16.07
N ARG A 33 14.10 -18.56 -14.79
CA ARG A 33 13.90 -19.95 -14.39
C ARG A 33 12.56 -20.43 -14.91
N PRO A 34 12.43 -21.66 -15.42
CA PRO A 34 11.17 -22.18 -15.88
C PRO A 34 10.12 -22.15 -14.75
N ALA A 35 8.85 -21.92 -15.10
CA ALA A 35 7.77 -21.71 -14.13
C ALA A 35 7.64 -22.86 -13.11
N TRP A 36 7.90 -24.10 -13.51
CA TRP A 36 7.85 -25.27 -12.64
C TRP A 36 8.91 -25.28 -11.53
N VAL A 37 10.01 -24.52 -11.68
CA VAL A 37 11.02 -24.31 -10.62
C VAL A 37 10.73 -23.05 -9.82
N SER A 38 10.26 -21.99 -10.47
CA SER A 38 10.06 -20.69 -9.83
C SER A 38 8.84 -20.67 -8.90
N ILE A 39 7.78 -21.42 -9.23
CA ILE A 39 6.57 -21.50 -8.41
C ILE A 39 6.84 -22.19 -7.07
N PRO A 40 7.35 -23.43 -7.00
CA PRO A 40 7.61 -24.06 -5.71
C PRO A 40 8.65 -23.32 -4.87
N LEU A 41 9.63 -22.67 -5.52
CA LEU A 41 10.64 -21.89 -4.81
C LEU A 41 10.05 -20.67 -4.07
N ARG A 42 8.97 -20.08 -4.62
CA ARG A 42 8.26 -18.95 -3.97
C ARG A 42 7.53 -19.38 -2.69
N PHE A 43 7.04 -20.62 -2.64
CA PHE A 43 6.34 -21.16 -1.49
C PHE A 43 7.25 -21.88 -0.50
N LEU A 44 8.53 -22.09 -0.84
CA LEU A 44 9.46 -22.85 0.00
C LEU A 44 9.64 -22.19 1.38
N VAL A 45 9.92 -20.89 1.44
CA VAL A 45 10.14 -20.20 2.71
C VAL A 45 8.87 -20.14 3.56
N PRO A 46 7.69 -19.75 3.03
CA PRO A 46 6.44 -19.85 3.79
C PRO A 46 6.15 -21.26 4.29
N ALA A 47 6.34 -22.28 3.45
CA ALA A 47 6.13 -23.67 3.85
C ALA A 47 7.09 -24.12 4.96
N LEU A 48 8.35 -23.72 4.91
CA LEU A 48 9.33 -24.01 5.95
C LEU A 48 8.95 -23.32 7.29
N ILE A 49 8.45 -22.09 7.25
CA ILE A 49 7.98 -21.39 8.46
C ILE A 49 6.80 -22.14 9.07
N VAL A 50 5.80 -22.54 8.28
CA VAL A 50 4.64 -23.31 8.76
C VAL A 50 5.07 -24.68 9.28
N ALA A 51 5.99 -25.35 8.59
CA ALA A 51 6.52 -26.65 9.03
C ALA A 51 7.28 -26.55 10.37
N ALA A 52 8.13 -25.51 10.52
CA ALA A 52 8.84 -25.26 11.77
C ALA A 52 7.88 -24.94 12.92
N TRP A 53 6.84 -24.15 12.66
CA TRP A 53 5.78 -23.90 13.65
C TRP A 53 5.05 -25.19 14.02
N TRP A 54 4.67 -26.03 13.04
CA TRP A 54 3.99 -27.31 13.29
C TRP A 54 4.87 -28.25 14.14
N ILE A 55 6.12 -28.43 13.75
CA ILE A 55 7.06 -29.30 14.46
C ILE A 55 7.33 -28.76 15.88
N GLY A 56 7.57 -27.48 16.03
CA GLY A 56 7.82 -26.84 17.33
C GLY A 56 6.65 -26.98 18.31
N SER A 57 5.42 -26.86 17.80
CA SER A 57 4.20 -27.09 18.59
C SER A 57 3.99 -28.57 18.90
N ALA A 58 4.21 -29.48 17.94
CA ALA A 58 4.01 -30.92 18.12
C ALA A 58 5.03 -31.57 19.07
N THR A 59 6.26 -31.05 19.11
CA THR A 59 7.33 -31.52 20.01
C THR A 59 7.27 -30.89 21.40
N GLY A 60 6.37 -29.93 21.63
CA GLY A 60 6.32 -29.18 22.92
C GLY A 60 7.47 -28.19 23.10
N ALA A 61 8.31 -27.98 22.07
CA ALA A 61 9.37 -26.95 22.11
C ALA A 61 8.80 -25.53 22.19
N ILE A 62 7.59 -25.34 21.68
CA ILE A 62 6.83 -24.09 21.81
C ILE A 62 5.63 -24.38 22.71
N PRO A 63 5.57 -23.81 23.93
CA PRO A 63 4.42 -23.95 24.79
C PRO A 63 3.15 -23.41 24.16
N GLU A 64 2.05 -24.11 24.34
CA GLU A 64 0.75 -23.73 23.73
C GLU A 64 0.21 -22.39 24.27
N GLU A 65 0.59 -22.02 25.48
CA GLU A 65 0.24 -20.73 26.06
C GLU A 65 0.92 -19.56 25.32
N ILE A 66 2.05 -19.81 24.64
CA ILE A 66 2.78 -18.79 23.87
C ILE A 66 2.28 -18.78 22.43
N LEU A 67 2.16 -19.96 21.81
CA LEU A 67 1.74 -20.06 20.41
C LEU A 67 0.99 -21.37 20.18
N ALA A 68 -0.31 -21.28 20.03
CA ALA A 68 -1.15 -22.43 19.72
C ALA A 68 -0.73 -23.10 18.41
N GLY A 69 -0.72 -24.43 18.40
CA GLY A 69 -0.36 -25.20 17.21
C GLY A 69 -1.43 -25.18 16.13
N PRO A 70 -1.06 -25.49 14.86
CA PRO A 70 -1.97 -25.50 13.74
C PRO A 70 -3.26 -26.32 13.94
N PRO A 71 -3.27 -27.49 14.59
CA PRO A 71 -4.50 -28.22 14.85
C PRO A 71 -5.48 -27.48 15.76
N LYS A 72 -4.97 -26.75 16.77
CA LYS A 72 -5.82 -25.94 17.65
C LYS A 72 -6.38 -24.72 16.96
N VAL A 73 -5.58 -24.05 16.11
CA VAL A 73 -6.04 -22.94 15.28
C VAL A 73 -7.14 -23.40 14.31
N TRP A 74 -6.99 -24.63 13.76
CA TRP A 74 -8.03 -25.21 12.91
C TRP A 74 -9.31 -25.51 13.68
N SER A 75 -9.22 -26.04 14.92
CA SER A 75 -10.41 -26.25 15.75
C SER A 75 -11.10 -24.92 16.11
N ALA A 76 -10.33 -23.87 16.43
CA ALA A 76 -10.86 -22.53 16.65
C ALA A 76 -11.58 -21.96 15.41
N PHE A 77 -11.00 -22.16 14.22
CA PHE A 77 -11.64 -21.79 12.97
C PHE A 77 -12.98 -22.51 12.77
N THR A 78 -13.03 -23.84 12.97
CA THR A 78 -14.25 -24.62 12.80
C THR A 78 -15.31 -24.28 13.84
N GLU A 79 -14.93 -23.98 15.07
CA GLU A 79 -15.82 -23.52 16.13
C GLU A 79 -16.51 -22.20 15.75
N LEU A 80 -15.72 -21.19 15.36
CA LEU A 80 -16.26 -19.90 14.94
C LEU A 80 -17.06 -19.95 13.63
N TYR A 81 -16.68 -20.86 12.72
CA TYR A 81 -17.42 -21.05 11.48
C TYR A 81 -18.80 -21.69 11.73
N GLN A 82 -18.86 -22.72 12.58
CA GLN A 82 -20.12 -23.41 12.93
C GLN A 82 -21.10 -22.51 13.70
N THR A 83 -20.58 -21.59 14.52
CA THR A 83 -21.40 -20.58 15.22
C THR A 83 -21.81 -19.40 14.35
N GLY A 84 -21.28 -19.29 13.11
CA GLY A 84 -21.50 -18.15 12.22
C GLY A 84 -20.67 -16.91 12.55
N GLN A 85 -20.08 -16.85 13.74
CA GLN A 85 -19.33 -15.68 14.21
C GLN A 85 -18.15 -15.32 13.32
N LEU A 86 -17.49 -16.31 12.70
CA LEU A 86 -16.36 -16.07 11.79
C LEU A 86 -16.77 -15.17 10.62
N VAL A 87 -17.92 -15.45 10.03
CA VAL A 87 -18.44 -14.70 8.87
C VAL A 87 -18.88 -13.31 9.33
N ASP A 88 -19.63 -13.22 10.41
CA ASP A 88 -20.15 -11.95 10.93
C ASP A 88 -19.01 -10.98 11.28
N PHE A 89 -17.99 -11.44 12.01
CA PHE A 89 -16.83 -10.64 12.39
C PHE A 89 -15.99 -10.24 11.18
N SER A 90 -15.77 -11.17 10.25
CA SER A 90 -15.01 -10.87 9.03
C SER A 90 -15.71 -9.83 8.15
N VAL A 91 -17.04 -9.96 7.99
CA VAL A 91 -17.86 -9.02 7.22
C VAL A 91 -17.93 -7.65 7.88
N ALA A 92 -18.06 -7.59 9.22
CA ALA A 92 -18.04 -6.33 9.96
C ALA A 92 -16.70 -5.57 9.75
N SER A 93 -15.57 -6.26 9.95
CA SER A 93 -14.24 -5.71 9.72
C SER A 93 -14.02 -5.27 8.27
N PHE A 94 -14.44 -6.09 7.31
CA PHE A 94 -14.33 -5.74 5.89
C PHE A 94 -15.14 -4.49 5.53
N LYS A 95 -16.37 -4.38 6.00
CA LYS A 95 -17.23 -3.20 5.77
C LYS A 95 -16.59 -1.94 6.33
N ARG A 96 -16.10 -1.96 7.58
CA ARG A 96 -15.43 -0.81 8.20
C ARG A 96 -14.21 -0.38 7.41
N ALA A 97 -13.33 -1.33 7.05
CA ALA A 97 -12.16 -1.05 6.24
C ALA A 97 -12.54 -0.47 4.87
N ALA A 98 -13.50 -1.07 4.17
CA ALA A 98 -13.95 -0.62 2.86
C ALA A 98 -14.50 0.81 2.88
N VAL A 99 -15.38 1.11 3.85
CA VAL A 99 -15.99 2.45 3.99
C VAL A 99 -14.93 3.49 4.38
N GLY A 100 -14.07 3.18 5.36
CA GLY A 100 -13.00 4.10 5.78
C GLY A 100 -12.01 4.38 4.66
N VAL A 101 -11.55 3.35 3.96
CA VAL A 101 -10.66 3.49 2.80
C VAL A 101 -11.35 4.27 1.68
N PHE A 102 -12.62 4.01 1.39
CA PHE A 102 -13.36 4.73 0.36
C PHE A 102 -13.33 6.24 0.58
N PHE A 103 -13.67 6.70 1.78
CA PHE A 103 -13.62 8.13 2.09
C PHE A 103 -12.21 8.69 2.10
N GLY A 104 -11.26 7.98 2.69
CA GLY A 104 -9.87 8.43 2.72
C GLY A 104 -9.23 8.52 1.33
N VAL A 105 -9.49 7.53 0.47
CA VAL A 105 -9.04 7.51 -0.92
C VAL A 105 -9.70 8.63 -1.72
N LEU A 106 -11.01 8.82 -1.59
CA LEU A 106 -11.73 9.88 -2.31
C LEU A 106 -11.17 11.27 -1.96
N ILE A 107 -11.01 11.57 -0.68
CA ILE A 107 -10.49 12.85 -0.20
C ILE A 107 -9.01 13.01 -0.62
N GLY A 108 -8.18 12.02 -0.34
CA GLY A 108 -6.75 12.07 -0.66
C GLY A 108 -6.47 12.18 -2.16
N LEU A 109 -7.26 11.47 -2.99
CA LEU A 109 -7.18 11.56 -4.46
C LEU A 109 -7.54 12.97 -4.94
N ALA A 110 -8.67 13.52 -4.49
CA ALA A 110 -9.13 14.86 -4.87
C ALA A 110 -8.09 15.92 -4.48
N LEU A 111 -7.62 15.90 -3.23
CA LEU A 111 -6.60 16.84 -2.75
C LEU A 111 -5.27 16.67 -3.50
N GLY A 112 -4.84 15.44 -3.76
CA GLY A 112 -3.60 15.15 -4.49
C GLY A 112 -3.63 15.62 -5.95
N VAL A 113 -4.77 15.46 -6.63
CA VAL A 113 -4.96 15.98 -8.00
C VAL A 113 -4.96 17.50 -7.99
N LEU A 114 -5.71 18.15 -7.08
CA LEU A 114 -5.77 19.61 -6.98
C LEU A 114 -4.38 20.22 -6.73
N SER A 115 -3.62 19.67 -5.79
CA SER A 115 -2.26 20.14 -5.51
C SER A 115 -1.29 19.85 -6.65
N GLY A 116 -1.41 18.70 -7.32
CA GLY A 116 -0.53 18.33 -8.42
C GLY A 116 -0.71 19.17 -9.68
N LEU A 117 -1.91 19.72 -9.88
CA LEU A 117 -2.26 20.53 -11.07
C LEU A 117 -2.02 22.04 -10.89
N SER A 118 -1.92 22.54 -9.65
CA SER A 118 -1.92 23.96 -9.33
C SER A 118 -0.91 24.29 -8.24
N SER A 119 -0.08 25.32 -8.47
CA SER A 119 0.85 25.84 -7.43
C SER A 119 0.10 26.40 -6.23
N LEU A 120 -1.05 27.04 -6.46
CA LEU A 120 -1.89 27.53 -5.38
C LEU A 120 -2.47 26.36 -4.54
N GLY A 121 -2.91 25.29 -5.21
CA GLY A 121 -3.36 24.06 -4.54
C GLY A 121 -2.23 23.43 -3.73
N GLU A 122 -1.02 23.40 -4.27
CA GLU A 122 0.17 22.92 -3.57
C GLU A 122 0.43 23.76 -2.29
N GLU A 123 0.52 25.08 -2.40
CA GLU A 123 0.80 25.96 -1.26
C GLU A 123 -0.26 25.85 -0.14
N LEU A 124 -1.52 25.73 -0.48
CA LEU A 124 -2.62 25.68 0.49
C LEU A 124 -2.80 24.29 1.14
N ILE A 125 -2.57 23.21 0.40
CA ILE A 125 -2.93 21.86 0.85
C ILE A 125 -1.71 21.11 1.38
N ASP A 126 -0.53 21.25 0.73
CA ASP A 126 0.62 20.38 1.01
C ASP A 126 1.10 20.51 2.47
N SER A 127 1.16 21.72 3.00
CA SER A 127 1.56 21.95 4.41
C SER A 127 0.63 21.21 5.39
N THR A 128 -0.68 21.26 5.16
CA THR A 128 -1.67 20.56 5.99
C THR A 128 -1.53 19.05 5.87
N MET A 129 -1.30 18.56 4.65
CA MET A 129 -1.12 17.13 4.41
C MET A 129 0.21 16.59 4.94
N GLN A 130 1.26 17.40 4.95
CA GLN A 130 2.52 17.05 5.62
C GLN A 130 2.32 16.90 7.13
N ILE A 131 1.58 17.81 7.78
CA ILE A 131 1.24 17.70 9.20
C ILE A 131 0.42 16.43 9.46
N ASN A 132 -0.62 16.16 8.64
CA ASN A 132 -1.43 14.95 8.77
C ASN A 132 -0.59 13.67 8.72
N ARG A 133 0.41 13.61 7.85
CA ARG A 133 1.32 12.46 7.71
C ARG A 133 2.34 12.36 8.83
N ALA A 134 2.71 13.47 9.46
CA ALA A 134 3.65 13.49 10.58
C ALA A 134 2.99 13.01 11.88
N ILE A 135 1.68 13.17 12.02
CA ILE A 135 0.95 12.72 13.20
C ILE A 135 0.69 11.20 13.09
N PRO A 136 1.16 10.40 14.06
CA PRO A 136 0.81 8.99 14.11
C PRO A 136 -0.72 8.85 14.29
N PHE A 137 -1.42 8.33 13.28
CA PHE A 137 -2.89 8.26 13.31
C PHE A 137 -3.42 7.45 14.50
N LEU A 138 -2.66 6.47 15.01
CA LEU A 138 -3.02 5.74 16.22
C LEU A 138 -3.09 6.62 17.48
N ALA A 139 -2.33 7.71 17.51
CA ALA A 139 -2.39 8.66 18.61
C ALA A 139 -3.72 9.47 18.61
N LEU A 140 -4.45 9.46 17.50
CA LEU A 140 -5.75 10.12 17.38
C LEU A 140 -6.90 9.28 17.98
N VAL A 141 -6.69 8.01 18.28
CA VAL A 141 -7.74 7.11 18.81
C VAL A 141 -8.43 7.69 20.04
N PRO A 142 -7.73 8.10 21.13
CA PRO A 142 -8.40 8.66 22.30
C PRO A 142 -9.16 9.96 21.99
N LEU A 143 -8.61 10.79 21.10
CA LEU A 143 -9.22 12.05 20.71
C LEU A 143 -10.52 11.82 19.91
N PHE A 144 -10.52 10.86 19.00
CA PHE A 144 -11.69 10.53 18.21
C PHE A 144 -12.79 9.89 19.05
N ILE A 145 -12.41 9.09 20.05
CA ILE A 145 -13.37 8.56 21.03
C ILE A 145 -13.99 9.68 21.85
N ALA A 146 -13.19 10.66 22.27
CA ALA A 146 -13.70 11.80 23.01
C ALA A 146 -14.66 12.68 22.19
N TRP A 147 -14.43 12.81 20.88
CA TRP A 147 -15.25 13.65 19.99
C TRP A 147 -16.48 12.95 19.44
N PHE A 148 -16.35 11.68 19.06
CA PHE A 148 -17.37 10.92 18.30
C PHE A 148 -17.98 9.75 19.10
N GLY A 149 -17.50 9.50 20.33
CA GLY A 149 -17.90 8.32 21.11
C GLY A 149 -17.23 7.04 20.59
N ILE A 150 -17.70 5.90 21.13
CA ILE A 150 -17.17 4.55 20.81
C ILE A 150 -18.00 3.89 19.69
N ASP A 151 -18.64 4.70 18.84
CA ASP A 151 -19.51 4.22 17.77
C ASP A 151 -18.74 3.85 16.48
N GLU A 152 -19.45 3.37 15.49
CA GLU A 152 -18.90 3.04 14.17
C GLU A 152 -18.25 4.24 13.49
N THR A 153 -18.74 5.47 13.80
CA THR A 153 -18.24 6.71 13.19
C THR A 153 -16.75 6.92 13.45
N PHE A 154 -16.28 6.76 14.71
CA PHE A 154 -14.86 6.97 15.00
C PHE A 154 -13.97 5.96 14.29
N LYS A 155 -14.42 4.70 14.15
CA LYS A 155 -13.67 3.62 13.50
C LYS A 155 -13.45 3.91 12.01
N VAL A 156 -14.52 4.31 11.34
CA VAL A 156 -14.49 4.69 9.92
C VAL A 156 -13.62 5.92 9.71
N LEU A 157 -13.77 6.96 10.57
CA LEU A 157 -12.99 8.18 10.48
C LEU A 157 -11.50 7.94 10.74
N LEU A 158 -11.16 7.09 11.70
CA LEU A 158 -9.77 6.74 11.99
C LEU A 158 -9.09 6.12 10.75
N ILE A 159 -9.76 5.17 10.10
CA ILE A 159 -9.25 4.54 8.88
C ILE A 159 -9.18 5.55 7.74
N ALA A 160 -10.18 6.42 7.59
CA ALA A 160 -10.19 7.45 6.56
C ALA A 160 -9.01 8.41 6.72
N VAL A 161 -8.80 8.96 7.91
CA VAL A 161 -7.68 9.88 8.19
C VAL A 161 -6.33 9.20 7.99
N ALA A 162 -6.19 7.92 8.38
CA ALA A 162 -4.96 7.15 8.16
C ALA A 162 -4.63 7.00 6.67
N THR A 163 -5.64 6.95 5.81
CA THR A 163 -5.47 6.68 4.37
C THR A 163 -5.42 7.94 3.50
N VAL A 164 -5.97 9.08 3.96
CA VAL A 164 -5.92 10.37 3.23
C VAL A 164 -4.48 10.78 2.91
N GLY A 165 -3.58 10.76 3.88
CA GLY A 165 -2.21 11.25 3.74
C GLY A 165 -1.40 10.49 2.68
N PRO A 166 -1.29 9.17 2.74
CA PRO A 166 -0.63 8.37 1.71
C PRO A 166 -1.28 8.53 0.34
N MET A 167 -2.61 8.52 0.26
CA MET A 167 -3.31 8.70 -1.01
C MET A 167 -3.01 10.05 -1.64
N TYR A 168 -3.06 11.13 -0.86
CA TYR A 168 -2.67 12.47 -1.27
C TYR A 168 -1.25 12.47 -1.84
N ALA A 169 -0.27 11.99 -1.07
CA ALA A 169 1.14 12.12 -1.43
C ALA A 169 1.50 11.42 -2.74
N TYR A 170 1.07 10.17 -2.92
CA TYR A 170 1.37 9.42 -4.14
C TYR A 170 0.57 9.90 -5.34
N THR A 171 -0.66 10.41 -5.13
CA THR A 171 -1.44 11.06 -6.20
C THR A 171 -0.79 12.35 -6.64
N TYR A 172 -0.43 13.23 -5.71
CA TYR A 172 0.29 14.47 -5.96
C TYR A 172 1.57 14.22 -6.76
N LEU A 173 2.42 13.28 -6.28
CA LEU A 173 3.65 12.90 -6.99
C LEU A 173 3.36 12.30 -8.35
N GLY A 174 2.32 11.47 -8.47
CA GLY A 174 1.92 10.87 -9.74
C GLY A 174 1.53 11.92 -10.78
N VAL A 175 0.75 12.92 -10.38
CA VAL A 175 0.33 14.03 -11.25
C VAL A 175 1.50 14.95 -11.61
N ARG A 176 2.35 15.28 -10.63
CA ARG A 176 3.49 16.19 -10.79
C ARG A 176 4.58 15.61 -11.69
N ASN A 177 4.76 14.30 -11.66
CA ASN A 177 5.79 13.60 -12.42
C ASN A 177 5.34 13.15 -13.83
N VAL A 178 4.17 13.58 -14.30
CA VAL A 178 3.75 13.32 -15.67
C VAL A 178 4.71 14.01 -16.66
N ASP A 179 5.17 13.25 -17.66
CA ASP A 179 6.11 13.78 -18.66
C ASP A 179 5.52 14.99 -19.37
N ARG A 180 6.23 16.11 -19.28
CA ARG A 180 5.85 17.38 -19.89
C ARG A 180 5.67 17.26 -21.39
N LYS A 181 6.49 16.46 -22.08
CA LYS A 181 6.39 16.22 -23.53
C LYS A 181 5.07 15.52 -23.87
N MET A 182 4.60 14.62 -23.03
CA MET A 182 3.31 13.96 -23.20
C MET A 182 2.16 14.95 -23.04
N VAL A 183 2.25 15.86 -22.08
CA VAL A 183 1.27 16.93 -21.87
C VAL A 183 1.23 17.88 -23.07
N GLU A 184 2.40 18.32 -23.57
CA GLU A 184 2.52 19.18 -24.73
C GLU A 184 1.99 18.51 -26.01
N ALA A 185 2.25 17.22 -26.22
CA ALA A 185 1.69 16.44 -27.31
C ALA A 185 0.16 16.37 -27.22
N ALA A 186 -0.40 16.08 -26.03
CA ALA A 186 -1.84 16.04 -25.84
C ALA A 186 -2.50 17.41 -26.12
N GLN A 187 -1.84 18.50 -25.73
CA GLN A 187 -2.29 19.86 -26.04
C GLN A 187 -2.27 20.15 -27.56
N SER A 188 -1.27 19.64 -28.27
CA SER A 188 -1.18 19.76 -29.74
C SER A 188 -2.31 19.03 -30.46
N PHE A 189 -2.87 17.97 -29.88
CA PHE A 189 -4.09 17.28 -30.30
C PHE A 189 -5.38 17.98 -29.86
N GLY A 190 -5.29 19.18 -29.27
CA GLY A 190 -6.44 20.00 -28.89
C GLY A 190 -7.03 19.71 -27.51
N LEU A 191 -6.39 18.85 -26.70
CA LEU A 191 -6.84 18.62 -25.32
C LEU A 191 -6.48 19.82 -24.44
N ARG A 192 -7.48 20.39 -23.76
CA ARG A 192 -7.31 21.55 -22.85
C ARG A 192 -8.18 21.40 -21.61
N GLY A 193 -7.80 22.11 -20.53
CA GLY A 193 -8.54 22.13 -19.27
C GLY A 193 -8.82 20.73 -18.72
N TRP A 194 -10.05 20.47 -18.29
CA TRP A 194 -10.43 19.20 -17.66
C TRP A 194 -10.28 17.99 -18.59
N ARG A 195 -10.42 18.18 -19.93
CA ARG A 195 -10.20 17.11 -20.92
C ARG A 195 -8.74 16.66 -20.97
N LEU A 196 -7.80 17.58 -20.79
CA LEU A 196 -6.38 17.28 -20.67
C LEU A 196 -6.10 16.48 -19.38
N VAL A 197 -6.72 16.89 -18.28
CA VAL A 197 -6.55 16.20 -16.99
C VAL A 197 -7.07 14.77 -17.07
N LEU A 198 -8.31 14.57 -17.50
CA LEU A 198 -8.92 13.24 -17.55
C LEU A 198 -8.40 12.37 -18.71
N GLY A 199 -8.02 12.97 -19.83
CA GLY A 199 -7.58 12.25 -21.03
C GLY A 199 -6.08 11.94 -21.09
N ALA A 200 -5.25 12.69 -20.39
CA ALA A 200 -3.80 12.52 -20.45
C ALA A 200 -3.14 12.45 -19.06
N ILE A 201 -3.34 13.45 -18.20
CA ILE A 201 -2.61 13.56 -16.93
C ILE A 201 -3.01 12.45 -15.97
N LEU A 202 -4.30 12.27 -15.73
CA LEU A 202 -4.80 11.27 -14.76
C LEU A 202 -4.48 9.83 -15.17
N PRO A 203 -4.67 9.42 -16.45
CA PRO A 203 -4.20 8.12 -16.93
C PRO A 203 -2.69 7.90 -16.78
N ALA A 204 -1.88 8.94 -17.00
CA ALA A 204 -0.44 8.86 -16.79
C ALA A 204 -0.03 8.78 -15.32
N ALA A 205 -0.78 9.42 -14.42
CA ALA A 205 -0.59 9.37 -12.98
C ALA A 205 -1.13 8.08 -12.33
N LEU A 206 -1.97 7.32 -13.04
CA LEU A 206 -2.68 6.15 -12.51
C LEU A 206 -1.78 5.09 -11.85
N PRO A 207 -0.56 4.79 -12.34
CA PRO A 207 0.35 3.89 -11.64
C PRO A 207 0.68 4.34 -10.21
N GLY A 208 0.87 5.64 -10.00
CA GLY A 208 1.09 6.24 -8.69
C GLY A 208 -0.15 6.14 -7.80
N VAL A 209 -1.33 6.42 -8.36
CA VAL A 209 -2.62 6.31 -7.67
C VAL A 209 -2.89 4.89 -7.20
N LEU A 210 -2.62 3.88 -8.03
CA LEU A 210 -2.83 2.48 -7.66
C LEU A 210 -1.79 1.98 -6.64
N MET A 211 -0.57 2.50 -6.70
CA MET A 211 0.41 2.27 -5.65
C MET A 211 -0.05 2.87 -4.32
N ALA A 212 -0.60 4.09 -4.34
CA ALA A 212 -1.22 4.73 -3.17
C ALA A 212 -2.34 3.87 -2.60
N LEU A 213 -3.25 3.38 -3.44
CA LEU A 213 -4.36 2.53 -3.03
C LEU A 213 -3.88 1.27 -2.31
N ARG A 214 -2.84 0.63 -2.82
CA ARG A 214 -2.23 -0.56 -2.18
C ARG A 214 -1.70 -0.23 -0.78
N ILE A 215 -1.03 0.90 -0.62
CA ILE A 215 -0.51 1.36 0.67
C ILE A 215 -1.66 1.70 1.62
N CYS A 216 -2.69 2.40 1.15
CA CYS A 216 -3.88 2.73 1.94
C CYS A 216 -4.58 1.48 2.47
N LEU A 217 -4.76 0.46 1.64
CA LEU A 217 -5.36 -0.80 2.06
C LEU A 217 -4.52 -1.53 3.12
N SER A 218 -3.18 -1.50 3.00
CA SER A 218 -2.30 -2.07 4.03
C SER A 218 -2.38 -1.30 5.35
N ILE A 219 -2.39 0.04 5.31
CA ILE A 219 -2.52 0.89 6.50
C ILE A 219 -3.92 0.74 7.14
N SER A 220 -4.96 0.54 6.33
CA SER A 220 -6.32 0.37 6.83
C SER A 220 -6.48 -0.83 7.75
N ILE A 221 -5.74 -1.91 7.53
CA ILE A 221 -5.74 -3.09 8.41
C ILE A 221 -5.21 -2.71 9.79
N THR A 222 -4.11 -1.95 9.87
CA THR A 222 -3.56 -1.49 11.14
C THR A 222 -4.55 -0.58 11.88
N GLY A 223 -5.17 0.35 11.15
CA GLY A 223 -6.22 1.22 11.70
C GLY A 223 -7.46 0.45 12.17
N LEU A 224 -7.85 -0.56 11.41
CA LEU A 224 -8.96 -1.45 11.74
C LEU A 224 -8.71 -2.21 13.05
N ILE A 225 -7.52 -2.82 13.21
CA ILE A 225 -7.12 -3.51 14.43
C ILE A 225 -7.28 -2.58 15.63
N ALA A 226 -6.68 -1.39 15.57
CA ALA A 226 -6.72 -0.42 16.66
C ALA A 226 -8.14 0.07 16.97
N ALA A 227 -8.95 0.32 15.94
CA ALA A 227 -10.31 0.79 16.09
C ALA A 227 -11.25 -0.29 16.68
N GLU A 228 -11.05 -1.56 16.32
CA GLU A 228 -11.90 -2.67 16.75
C GLU A 228 -11.55 -3.20 18.14
N GLN A 229 -10.36 -2.96 18.66
CA GLN A 229 -9.98 -3.32 20.04
C GLN A 229 -10.65 -2.43 21.09
N VAL A 230 -11.26 -1.32 20.68
CA VAL A 230 -11.88 -0.38 21.61
C VAL A 230 -13.40 -0.41 21.47
N GLY A 231 -14.08 -0.92 22.50
CA GLY A 231 -15.53 -0.82 22.66
C GLY A 231 -16.38 -1.46 21.56
N THR A 232 -15.84 -2.45 20.85
CA THR A 232 -16.54 -3.16 19.77
C THR A 232 -17.11 -4.47 20.30
N ARG A 233 -18.21 -4.93 19.72
CA ARG A 233 -18.83 -6.25 20.01
C ARG A 233 -18.80 -7.18 18.79
N GLU A 234 -18.22 -6.76 17.72
CA GLU A 234 -18.10 -7.48 16.42
C GLU A 234 -16.87 -7.02 15.65
N GLY A 235 -16.30 -7.94 14.91
CA GLY A 235 -15.09 -7.71 14.13
C GLY A 235 -13.93 -8.59 14.57
N ILE A 236 -12.92 -8.69 13.68
CA ILE A 236 -11.73 -9.51 13.96
C ILE A 236 -10.94 -8.93 15.14
N GLY A 237 -10.89 -7.59 15.29
CA GLY A 237 -10.22 -6.95 16.41
C GLY A 237 -10.91 -7.20 17.75
N TYR A 238 -12.25 -7.29 17.76
CA TYR A 238 -13.00 -7.73 18.94
C TYR A 238 -12.64 -9.17 19.33
N LEU A 239 -12.52 -10.06 18.33
CA LEU A 239 -12.08 -11.43 18.59
C LEU A 239 -10.68 -11.48 19.21
N VAL A 240 -9.76 -10.57 18.84
CA VAL A 240 -8.44 -10.44 19.49
C VAL A 240 -8.61 -10.07 20.96
N THR A 241 -9.49 -9.11 21.27
CA THR A 241 -9.74 -8.69 22.67
C THR A 241 -10.30 -9.85 23.50
N LEU A 242 -11.29 -10.57 22.98
CA LEU A 242 -11.82 -11.78 23.62
C LEU A 242 -10.73 -12.84 23.82
N ALA A 243 -9.91 -13.06 22.81
CA ALA A 243 -8.81 -14.01 22.89
C ALA A 243 -7.79 -13.65 24.00
N GLN A 244 -7.54 -12.35 24.19
CA GLN A 244 -6.69 -11.86 25.27
C GLN A 244 -7.33 -12.02 26.65
N GLU A 245 -8.61 -11.69 26.80
CA GLU A 245 -9.35 -11.80 28.06
C GLU A 245 -9.44 -13.24 28.54
N TYR A 246 -9.64 -14.20 27.63
CA TYR A 246 -9.79 -15.61 27.94
C TYR A 246 -8.51 -16.44 27.78
N ASN A 247 -7.35 -15.80 27.50
CA ASN A 247 -6.07 -16.47 27.24
C ASN A 247 -6.16 -17.54 26.13
N ARG A 248 -7.01 -17.31 25.11
CA ARG A 248 -7.21 -18.21 23.97
C ARG A 248 -6.17 -17.90 22.87
N THR A 249 -4.95 -18.44 23.02
CA THR A 249 -3.87 -18.24 22.04
C THR A 249 -4.21 -18.77 20.65
N ASP A 250 -5.05 -19.80 20.57
CA ASP A 250 -5.60 -20.33 19.32
C ASP A 250 -6.42 -19.30 18.54
N TYR A 251 -7.27 -18.51 19.22
CA TYR A 251 -8.02 -17.40 18.63
C TYR A 251 -7.10 -16.25 18.25
N MET A 252 -6.07 -15.93 19.04
CA MET A 252 -5.11 -14.88 18.71
C MET A 252 -4.40 -15.20 17.38
N VAL A 253 -3.89 -16.43 17.22
CA VAL A 253 -3.22 -16.88 16.01
C VAL A 253 -4.20 -16.88 14.82
N LEU A 254 -5.43 -17.36 15.06
CA LEU A 254 -6.48 -17.31 14.05
C LEU A 254 -6.75 -15.90 13.55
N CYS A 255 -6.82 -14.91 14.44
CA CYS A 255 -7.00 -13.50 14.05
C CYS A 255 -5.86 -12.99 13.16
N VAL A 256 -4.61 -13.35 13.47
CA VAL A 256 -3.46 -13.01 12.63
C VAL A 256 -3.61 -13.61 11.23
N VAL A 257 -4.05 -14.87 11.13
CA VAL A 257 -4.33 -15.52 9.85
C VAL A 257 -5.47 -14.81 9.11
N LEU A 258 -6.56 -14.44 9.80
CA LEU A 258 -7.68 -13.71 9.19
C LEU A 258 -7.25 -12.34 8.65
N TYR A 259 -6.43 -11.59 9.38
CA TYR A 259 -5.87 -10.33 8.88
C TYR A 259 -4.93 -10.53 7.69
N ALA A 260 -4.13 -11.59 7.70
CA ALA A 260 -3.29 -11.92 6.55
C ALA A 260 -4.13 -12.26 5.31
N VAL A 261 -5.22 -13.02 5.47
CA VAL A 261 -6.18 -13.32 4.39
C VAL A 261 -6.85 -12.04 3.89
N LEU A 262 -7.28 -11.16 4.79
CA LEU A 262 -7.87 -9.86 4.44
C LEU A 262 -6.89 -9.01 3.62
N GLY A 263 -5.62 -8.96 4.03
CA GLY A 263 -4.56 -8.27 3.29
C GLY A 263 -4.33 -8.85 1.90
N LEU A 264 -4.34 -10.18 1.76
CA LEU A 264 -4.24 -10.84 0.46
C LEU A 264 -5.45 -10.56 -0.44
N ILE A 265 -6.65 -10.49 0.13
CA ILE A 265 -7.86 -10.09 -0.60
C ILE A 265 -7.72 -8.65 -1.11
N PHE A 266 -7.26 -7.72 -0.27
CA PHE A 266 -7.03 -6.33 -0.66
C PHE A 266 -5.97 -6.20 -1.77
N ASP A 267 -4.83 -6.91 -1.65
CA ASP A 267 -3.82 -6.92 -2.71
C ASP A 267 -4.36 -7.53 -4.01
N GLY A 268 -5.17 -8.58 -3.91
CA GLY A 268 -5.87 -9.19 -5.04
C GLY A 268 -6.81 -8.21 -5.75
N VAL A 269 -7.60 -7.46 -4.99
CA VAL A 269 -8.50 -6.42 -5.53
C VAL A 269 -7.70 -5.36 -6.29
N VAL A 270 -6.60 -4.87 -5.72
CA VAL A 270 -5.75 -3.88 -6.41
C VAL A 270 -5.17 -4.45 -7.70
N ARG A 271 -4.68 -5.70 -7.70
CA ARG A 271 -4.15 -6.35 -8.92
C ARG A 271 -5.21 -6.49 -10.01
N ILE A 272 -6.44 -6.79 -9.62
CA ILE A 272 -7.58 -6.84 -10.55
C ILE A 272 -7.84 -5.46 -11.14
N ILE A 273 -7.90 -4.42 -10.29
CA ILE A 273 -8.07 -3.03 -10.74
C ILE A 273 -6.92 -2.62 -11.67
N GLU A 274 -5.67 -2.91 -11.31
CA GLU A 274 -4.49 -2.63 -12.13
C GLU A 274 -4.60 -3.24 -13.53
N LYS A 275 -5.03 -4.50 -13.62
CA LYS A 275 -5.18 -5.21 -14.90
C LYS A 275 -6.21 -4.57 -15.82
N PHE A 276 -7.32 -4.08 -15.27
CA PHE A 276 -8.38 -3.45 -16.06
C PHE A 276 -8.12 -1.95 -16.31
N ALA A 277 -7.55 -1.25 -15.33
CA ALA A 277 -7.33 0.18 -15.43
C ALA A 277 -6.09 0.58 -16.24
N MET A 278 -5.11 -0.34 -16.42
CA MET A 278 -3.87 -0.07 -17.15
C MET A 278 -3.56 -1.12 -18.23
N PRO A 279 -4.46 -1.36 -19.19
CA PRO A 279 -4.21 -2.34 -20.26
C PRO A 279 -2.99 -2.01 -21.12
N TRP A 280 -2.60 -0.72 -21.21
CA TRP A 280 -1.42 -0.25 -21.94
C TRP A 280 -0.09 -0.57 -21.26
N ARG A 281 -0.08 -0.87 -19.95
CA ARG A 281 1.12 -1.30 -19.22
C ARG A 281 1.45 -2.76 -19.48
N GLY A 282 0.80 -3.33 -20.50
CA GLY A 282 1.00 -4.69 -20.93
C GLY A 282 2.47 -4.94 -21.26
N GLN A 283 3.06 -5.86 -20.48
CA GLN A 283 4.16 -6.68 -20.95
C GLN A 283 5.49 -5.99 -21.26
N VAL A 284 5.91 -5.03 -20.46
CA VAL A 284 7.34 -4.97 -20.18
C VAL A 284 7.66 -6.17 -19.28
N ALA A 285 7.51 -7.36 -19.86
CA ALA A 285 8.18 -8.53 -19.34
C ALA A 285 9.66 -8.17 -19.37
N VAL A 286 10.24 -7.96 -18.22
CA VAL A 286 11.68 -7.99 -18.05
C VAL A 286 12.09 -9.39 -18.52
N ARG A 287 12.43 -9.47 -19.82
CA ARG A 287 13.08 -10.62 -20.43
C ARG A 287 14.48 -10.78 -19.87
#